data_b0c450b5fa3c4d184e92acc95dac6a90
#
_entry.id   b0c450b5fa3c4d184e92acc95dac6a90
#
_cell.length_a   1.000
_cell.length_b   1.000
_cell.length_c   1.000
_cell.angle_alpha   90.00
_cell.angle_beta   90.00
_cell.angle_gamma   90.00
#
_symmetry.space_group_name_H-M   'P 1'
#
loop_
_entity.id
_entity.type
_entity.pdbx_description
1 polymer ?
#
loop_
_entity_poly.entity_id
_entity_poly.type
_entity_poly.pdbx_seq_one_letter_code
_entity_poly.pdbx_strand_id
1 'polypeptide(L)'
;VLSLESGLDQHIQDGGANLSGGQRQRLGIARALITKPELLVMDEFTSSLDARTESSIMNSIKSYSAAMTLIVVAHRLSTIKDADRIYFFESDKTIKIGKFDELKETSLNFRKSAEILGL
;
A
#
# COMPACT_ATOMS: atom_id res chain seq x y z
N VAL A 1 -9.90 14.51 5.62
CA VAL A 1 -11.14 15.26 5.25
C VAL A 1 -11.40 16.38 6.25
N LEU A 2 -11.37 16.14 7.58
CA LEU A 2 -11.63 17.17 8.60
C LEU A 2 -10.62 18.34 8.58
N SER A 3 -9.48 18.19 7.94
CA SER A 3 -8.47 19.25 7.73
C SER A 3 -8.76 20.13 6.51
N LEU A 4 -9.77 19.85 5.73
CA LEU A 4 -10.21 20.69 4.63
C LEU A 4 -11.06 21.85 5.15
N GLU A 5 -11.07 22.97 4.44
CA GLU A 5 -11.70 24.23 4.87
C GLU A 5 -13.19 24.04 5.19
N SER A 6 -13.91 23.27 4.39
CA SER A 6 -15.33 22.91 4.60
C SER A 6 -15.54 21.49 5.14
N GLY A 7 -14.50 20.82 5.62
CA GLY A 7 -14.61 19.49 6.21
C GLY A 7 -15.25 18.46 5.27
N LEU A 8 -16.36 17.84 5.72
CA LEU A 8 -17.12 16.86 4.94
C LEU A 8 -17.97 17.49 3.82
N ASP A 9 -18.29 18.77 3.95
CA ASP A 9 -19.07 19.53 2.94
C ASP A 9 -18.18 20.14 1.85
N GLN A 10 -16.87 19.82 1.87
CA GLN A 10 -15.92 20.32 0.88
C GLN A 10 -16.31 19.85 -0.52
N HIS A 11 -16.60 20.81 -1.40
CA HIS A 11 -16.83 20.52 -2.82
C HIS A 11 -15.51 20.03 -3.47
N ILE A 12 -15.57 18.87 -4.09
CA ILE A 12 -14.44 18.28 -4.80
C ILE A 12 -14.64 18.55 -6.28
N GLN A 13 -13.67 19.25 -6.87
CA GLN A 13 -13.65 19.54 -8.30
C GLN A 13 -13.37 18.27 -9.11
N ASP A 14 -13.68 18.32 -10.41
CA ASP A 14 -13.44 17.20 -11.33
C ASP A 14 -12.00 16.65 -11.22
N GLY A 15 -11.91 15.32 -11.08
CA GLY A 15 -10.63 14.66 -10.86
C GLY A 15 -9.93 15.00 -9.53
N GLY A 16 -10.61 15.72 -8.61
CA GLY A 16 -10.01 16.13 -7.34
C GLY A 16 -8.94 17.22 -7.51
N ALA A 17 -9.11 18.13 -8.47
CA ALA A 17 -8.11 19.16 -8.82
C ALA A 17 -7.75 20.08 -7.63
N ASN A 18 -8.69 20.28 -6.69
CA ASN A 18 -8.47 21.08 -5.47
C ASN A 18 -7.93 20.27 -4.29
N LEU A 19 -7.52 19.02 -4.50
CA LEU A 19 -6.90 18.16 -3.48
C LEU A 19 -5.42 17.94 -3.78
N SER A 20 -4.61 17.80 -2.73
CA SER A 20 -3.24 17.30 -2.88
C SER A 20 -3.24 15.85 -3.36
N GLY A 21 -2.14 15.37 -3.95
CA GLY A 21 -1.99 13.97 -4.37
C GLY A 21 -2.30 12.98 -3.24
N GLY A 22 -1.74 13.21 -2.06
CA GLY A 22 -2.00 12.39 -0.88
C GLY A 22 -3.45 12.47 -0.37
N GLN A 23 -4.12 13.62 -0.49
CA GLN A 23 -5.54 13.75 -0.14
C GLN A 23 -6.43 12.97 -1.11
N ARG A 24 -6.18 13.07 -2.43
CA ARG A 24 -6.90 12.28 -3.45
C ARG A 24 -6.75 10.79 -3.18
N GLN A 25 -5.53 10.35 -2.88
CA GLN A 25 -5.23 8.94 -2.65
C GLN A 25 -5.93 8.40 -1.40
N ARG A 26 -5.88 9.12 -0.27
CA ARG A 26 -6.62 8.75 0.95
C ARG A 26 -8.13 8.73 0.73
N LEU A 27 -8.67 9.66 -0.05
CA LEU A 27 -10.10 9.67 -0.39
C LEU A 27 -10.47 8.47 -1.26
N GLY A 28 -9.62 8.09 -2.22
CA GLY A 28 -9.79 6.90 -3.06
C GLY A 28 -9.84 5.62 -2.22
N ILE A 29 -8.91 5.47 -1.26
CA ILE A 29 -8.89 4.34 -0.33
C ILE A 29 -10.16 4.32 0.54
N ALA A 30 -10.54 5.45 1.12
CA ALA A 30 -11.75 5.54 1.94
C ALA A 30 -13.00 5.16 1.13
N ARG A 31 -13.10 5.60 -0.11
CA ARG A 31 -14.20 5.24 -1.02
C ARG A 31 -14.25 3.73 -1.32
N ALA A 32 -13.09 3.09 -1.52
CA ALA A 32 -12.99 1.66 -1.74
C ALA A 32 -13.42 0.86 -0.49
N LEU A 33 -13.04 1.33 0.69
CA LEU A 33 -13.35 0.64 1.96
C LEU A 33 -14.80 0.79 2.41
N ILE A 34 -15.51 1.85 2.00
CA ILE A 34 -16.89 2.12 2.45
C ILE A 34 -17.85 1.01 2.00
N THR A 35 -17.55 0.33 0.90
CA THR A 35 -18.34 -0.80 0.37
C THR A 35 -18.09 -2.11 1.09
N LYS A 36 -17.17 -2.15 2.07
CA LYS A 36 -16.72 -3.33 2.82
C LYS A 36 -16.36 -4.50 1.88
N PRO A 37 -15.39 -4.32 0.98
CA PRO A 37 -15.04 -5.34 -0.01
C PRO A 37 -14.41 -6.57 0.65
N GLU A 38 -14.63 -7.75 0.09
CA GLU A 38 -13.92 -8.98 0.48
C GLU A 38 -12.48 -9.02 -0.07
N LEU A 39 -12.24 -8.32 -1.17
CA LEU A 39 -10.94 -8.17 -1.82
C LEU A 39 -10.67 -6.69 -2.13
N LEU A 40 -9.53 -6.20 -1.67
CA LEU A 40 -9.00 -4.89 -2.04
C LEU A 40 -7.67 -5.06 -2.77
N VAL A 41 -7.58 -4.49 -3.98
CA VAL A 41 -6.33 -4.45 -4.77
C VAL A 41 -5.81 -3.02 -4.74
N MET A 42 -4.56 -2.85 -4.33
CA MET A 42 -3.88 -1.56 -4.24
C MET A 42 -2.64 -1.60 -5.14
N ASP A 43 -2.68 -0.82 -6.23
CA ASP A 43 -1.59 -0.72 -7.19
C ASP A 43 -0.88 0.63 -7.03
N GLU A 44 0.42 0.59 -6.73
CA GLU A 44 1.31 1.75 -6.56
C GLU A 44 0.73 2.87 -5.66
N PHE A 45 -0.12 2.53 -4.71
CA PHE A 45 -0.86 3.51 -3.91
C PHE A 45 0.03 4.41 -3.04
N THR A 46 1.33 4.15 -2.96
CA THR A 46 2.27 4.90 -2.09
C THR A 46 3.15 5.88 -2.85
N SER A 47 3.03 5.97 -4.18
CA SER A 47 3.92 6.76 -5.03
C SER A 47 3.96 8.26 -4.67
N SER A 48 2.88 8.81 -4.11
CA SER A 48 2.76 10.21 -3.69
C SER A 48 2.73 10.41 -2.16
N LEU A 49 3.01 9.37 -1.36
CA LEU A 49 2.98 9.42 0.09
C LEU A 49 4.39 9.37 0.69
N ASP A 50 4.58 10.08 1.79
CA ASP A 50 5.73 9.88 2.65
C ASP A 50 5.59 8.56 3.45
N ALA A 51 6.72 7.98 3.89
CA ALA A 51 6.75 6.68 4.54
C ALA A 51 5.91 6.61 5.83
N ARG A 52 5.80 7.73 6.57
CA ARG A 52 5.02 7.79 7.81
C ARG A 52 3.52 7.74 7.53
N THR A 53 3.07 8.48 6.52
CA THR A 53 1.68 8.48 6.06
C THR A 53 1.30 7.13 5.48
N GLU A 54 2.18 6.52 4.68
CA GLU A 54 2.01 5.16 4.14
C GLU A 54 1.77 4.14 5.24
N SER A 55 2.67 4.09 6.23
CA SER A 55 2.54 3.17 7.37
C SER A 55 1.25 3.38 8.16
N SER A 56 0.85 4.62 8.38
CA SER A 56 -0.41 4.95 9.07
C SER A 56 -1.64 4.45 8.31
N ILE A 57 -1.65 4.61 6.98
CA ILE A 57 -2.73 4.12 6.12
C ILE A 57 -2.78 2.59 6.14
N MET A 58 -1.63 1.91 5.98
CA MET A 58 -1.57 0.45 6.02
C MET A 58 -2.07 -0.10 7.35
N ASN A 59 -1.67 0.50 8.47
CA ASN A 59 -2.16 0.10 9.79
C ASN A 59 -3.68 0.31 9.92
N SER A 60 -4.20 1.41 9.39
CA SER A 60 -5.65 1.66 9.38
C SER A 60 -6.41 0.64 8.54
N ILE A 61 -5.89 0.26 7.37
CA ILE A 61 -6.48 -0.76 6.52
C ILE A 61 -6.46 -2.12 7.22
N LYS A 62 -5.33 -2.51 7.80
CA LYS A 62 -5.18 -3.77 8.55
C LYS A 62 -6.15 -3.84 9.73
N SER A 63 -6.34 -2.75 10.47
CA SER A 63 -7.26 -2.73 11.62
C SER A 63 -8.74 -2.76 11.21
N TYR A 64 -9.05 -2.23 10.02
CA TYR A 64 -10.43 -2.19 9.53
C TYR A 64 -10.93 -3.55 9.01
N SER A 65 -10.03 -4.43 8.56
CA SER A 65 -10.41 -5.54 7.72
C SER A 65 -9.88 -6.91 8.17
N ALA A 66 -10.25 -7.35 9.36
CA ALA A 66 -9.92 -8.71 9.83
C ALA A 66 -10.44 -9.85 8.89
N ALA A 67 -11.33 -9.54 7.94
CA ALA A 67 -11.95 -10.50 7.01
C ALA A 67 -11.70 -10.20 5.52
N MET A 68 -10.91 -9.16 5.18
CA MET A 68 -10.67 -8.75 3.79
C MET A 68 -9.33 -9.28 3.28
N THR A 69 -9.29 -9.80 2.06
CA THR A 69 -8.03 -10.07 1.36
C THR A 69 -7.47 -8.78 0.78
N LEU A 70 -6.22 -8.46 1.11
CA LEU A 70 -5.52 -7.29 0.59
C LEU A 70 -4.41 -7.74 -0.37
N ILE A 71 -4.48 -7.32 -1.63
CA ILE A 71 -3.41 -7.49 -2.61
C ILE A 71 -2.75 -6.13 -2.81
N VAL A 72 -1.43 -6.07 -2.60
CA VAL A 72 -0.65 -4.83 -2.76
C VAL A 72 0.42 -5.05 -3.82
N VAL A 73 0.40 -4.26 -4.88
CA VAL A 73 1.52 -4.12 -5.80
C VAL A 73 2.40 -2.99 -5.28
N ALA A 74 3.60 -3.32 -4.85
CA ALA A 74 4.49 -2.39 -4.19
C ALA A 74 5.89 -2.38 -4.80
N HIS A 75 6.45 -1.17 -4.94
CA HIS A 75 7.85 -0.94 -5.31
C HIS A 75 8.75 -0.74 -4.07
N ARG A 76 8.15 -0.61 -2.89
CA ARG A 76 8.88 -0.46 -1.62
C ARG A 76 8.77 -1.72 -0.79
N LEU A 77 9.92 -2.32 -0.45
CA LEU A 77 9.94 -3.53 0.39
C LEU A 77 9.40 -3.27 1.80
N SER A 78 9.54 -2.04 2.31
CA SER A 78 8.97 -1.65 3.62
C SER A 78 7.45 -1.84 3.68
N THR A 79 6.75 -1.63 2.55
CA THR A 79 5.29 -1.79 2.47
C THR A 79 4.83 -3.23 2.65
N ILE A 80 5.66 -4.18 2.19
CA ILE A 80 5.32 -5.61 2.17
C ILE A 80 5.99 -6.42 3.27
N LYS A 81 6.76 -5.79 4.16
CA LYS A 81 7.53 -6.48 5.20
C LYS A 81 6.67 -7.39 6.07
N ASP A 82 5.47 -6.93 6.43
CA ASP A 82 4.52 -7.66 7.28
C ASP A 82 3.45 -8.40 6.47
N ALA A 83 3.63 -8.63 5.19
CA ALA A 83 2.69 -9.36 4.37
C ALA A 83 2.71 -10.86 4.74
N ASP A 84 1.52 -11.47 4.76
CA ASP A 84 1.39 -12.92 5.02
C ASP A 84 2.05 -13.75 3.92
N ARG A 85 2.04 -13.23 2.67
CA ARG A 85 2.63 -13.87 1.50
C ARG A 85 3.09 -12.82 0.50
N ILE A 86 4.30 -13.00 -0.01
CA ILE A 86 4.91 -12.15 -1.04
C ILE A 86 5.14 -12.99 -2.29
N TYR A 87 4.76 -12.45 -3.44
CA TYR A 87 5.08 -12.96 -4.77
C TYR A 87 6.15 -12.05 -5.37
N PHE A 88 7.38 -12.51 -5.38
CA PHE A 88 8.51 -11.75 -5.90
C PHE A 88 8.86 -12.21 -7.32
N PHE A 89 8.73 -11.30 -8.27
CA PHE A 89 9.01 -11.55 -9.69
C PHE A 89 10.48 -11.24 -9.95
N GLU A 90 11.26 -12.25 -10.28
CA GLU A 90 12.67 -12.09 -10.64
C GLU A 90 12.83 -11.73 -12.13
N SER A 91 14.00 -11.20 -12.48
CA SER A 91 14.32 -10.77 -13.85
C SER A 91 14.34 -11.92 -14.89
N ASP A 92 14.56 -13.15 -14.46
CA ASP A 92 14.52 -14.36 -15.27
C ASP A 92 13.10 -14.93 -15.47
N LYS A 93 12.07 -14.17 -15.07
CA LYS A 93 10.65 -14.54 -15.09
C LYS A 93 10.27 -15.64 -14.09
N THR A 94 11.16 -16.02 -13.18
CA THR A 94 10.78 -16.89 -12.06
C THR A 94 10.01 -16.11 -11.00
N ILE A 95 9.14 -16.80 -10.27
CA ILE A 95 8.39 -16.21 -9.15
C ILE A 95 8.83 -16.92 -7.88
N LYS A 96 9.35 -16.15 -6.94
CA LYS A 96 9.61 -16.63 -5.58
C LYS A 96 8.44 -16.28 -4.69
N ILE A 97 8.01 -17.22 -3.86
CA ILE A 97 6.84 -17.07 -3.00
C ILE A 97 7.27 -17.40 -1.57
N GLY A 98 6.93 -16.53 -0.63
CA GLY A 98 7.25 -16.73 0.78
C GLY A 98 6.92 -15.52 1.63
N LYS A 99 7.27 -15.59 2.90
CA LYS A 99 7.31 -14.42 3.80
C LYS A 99 8.59 -13.61 3.56
N PHE A 100 8.65 -12.42 4.11
CA PHE A 100 9.77 -11.51 3.92
C PHE A 100 11.13 -12.16 4.28
N ASP A 101 11.23 -12.77 5.46
CA ASP A 101 12.47 -13.39 5.93
C ASP A 101 12.84 -14.63 5.12
N GLU A 102 11.87 -15.46 4.74
CA GLU A 102 12.08 -16.62 3.88
C GLU A 102 12.63 -16.21 2.51
N LEU A 103 12.12 -15.12 1.93
CA LEU A 103 12.63 -14.60 0.67
C LEU A 103 14.03 -13.99 0.80
N LYS A 104 14.37 -13.39 1.94
CA LYS A 104 15.75 -12.94 2.21
C LYS A 104 16.73 -14.11 2.25
N GLU A 105 16.31 -15.28 2.70
CA GLU A 105 17.15 -16.47 2.74
C GLU A 105 17.26 -17.17 1.38
N THR A 106 16.16 -17.26 0.64
CA THR A 106 16.04 -18.10 -0.57
C THR A 106 16.24 -17.36 -1.89
N SER A 107 16.16 -16.02 -1.91
CA SER A 107 16.37 -15.20 -3.11
C SER A 107 17.50 -14.18 -2.89
N LEU A 108 18.58 -14.36 -3.66
CA LEU A 108 19.71 -13.42 -3.65
C LEU A 108 19.29 -12.00 -4.09
N ASN A 109 18.43 -11.90 -5.08
CA ASN A 109 17.96 -10.62 -5.60
C ASN A 109 17.07 -9.89 -4.58
N PHE A 110 16.18 -10.61 -3.92
CA PHE A 110 15.36 -10.06 -2.85
C PHE A 110 16.21 -9.59 -1.66
N ARG A 111 17.18 -10.39 -1.22
CA ARG A 111 18.12 -10.05 -0.15
C ARG A 111 18.88 -8.76 -0.46
N LYS A 112 19.50 -8.66 -1.65
CA LYS A 112 20.22 -7.45 -2.07
C LYS A 112 19.32 -6.21 -2.04
N SER A 113 18.08 -6.34 -2.50
CA SER A 113 17.12 -5.23 -2.47
C SER A 113 16.75 -4.82 -1.04
N ALA A 114 16.62 -5.79 -0.13
CA ALA A 114 16.35 -5.52 1.28
C ALA A 114 17.55 -4.84 1.97
N GLU A 115 18.76 -5.31 1.74
CA GLU A 115 20.02 -4.75 2.30
C GLU A 115 20.25 -3.29 1.86
N ILE A 116 20.00 -2.95 0.59
CA ILE A 116 20.10 -1.57 0.07
C ILE A 116 19.17 -0.63 0.83
N LEU A 117 18.05 -1.11 1.31
CA LEU A 117 17.03 -0.34 2.02
C LEU A 117 17.17 -0.42 3.56
N GLY A 118 18.19 -1.13 4.06
CA GLY A 118 18.42 -1.29 5.50
C GLY A 118 17.36 -2.16 6.20
N LEU A 119 16.78 -3.13 5.51
CA LEU A 119 15.72 -4.02 5.97
C LEU A 119 16.22 -5.45 6.22
#